data_aa58363aef6f4ee65776d5d972adb7d7
#
_entry.id   aa58363aef6f4ee65776d5d972adb7d7
#
_cell.length_a   1.000
_cell.length_b   1.000
_cell.length_c   1.000
_cell.angle_alpha   90.00
_cell.angle_beta   90.00
_cell.angle_gamma   90.00
#
_symmetry.space_group_name_H-M   'P 1'
#
loop_
_entity.id
_entity.type
_entity.pdbx_description
1 polymer ?
#
loop_
_entity_poly.entity_id
_entity_poly.type
_entity_poly.pdbx_seq_one_letter_code
_entity_poly.pdbx_strand_id
1 'polypeptide(L)'
;MITDILPEVNKINDAGLRSKVIAVWEEAMAFRGWTPEILSSIPFTLLAENVRITFIEHVRTVCKMCIACDEVLTSAYRNRKTPIQRDYLIAGALLADVGKLFEYEIVDGKATKSDFGKKLRHPFSGVGLAFKHDLPPEVLHIIATHSKEGDAEKRSPESIIFHHVDFIDFEIVK
;
A
#
# COMPACT_ATOMS: atom_id res chain seq x y z
N MET A 1 16.08 6.05 6.27
CA MET A 1 15.87 4.69 5.67
C MET A 1 14.37 4.41 5.60
N ILE A 2 13.92 3.48 4.76
CA ILE A 2 12.48 3.10 4.66
C ILE A 2 11.96 2.64 6.03
N THR A 3 12.76 1.93 6.79
CA THR A 3 12.42 1.47 8.14
C THR A 3 12.11 2.58 9.14
N ASP A 4 12.56 3.79 8.89
CA ASP A 4 12.28 4.95 9.76
C ASP A 4 10.92 5.56 9.41
N ILE A 5 10.56 5.54 8.12
CA ILE A 5 9.29 6.07 7.61
C ILE A 5 8.15 5.06 7.80
N LEU A 6 8.43 3.78 7.54
CA LEU A 6 7.50 2.66 7.59
C LEU A 6 8.02 1.55 8.52
N PRO A 7 8.08 1.79 9.83
CA PRO A 7 8.61 0.80 10.78
C PRO A 7 7.79 -0.51 10.79
N GLU A 8 6.57 -0.50 10.29
CA GLU A 8 5.71 -1.67 10.13
C GLU A 8 6.34 -2.75 9.23
N VAL A 9 7.27 -2.40 8.35
CA VAL A 9 8.02 -3.37 7.51
C VAL A 9 8.78 -4.39 8.36
N ASN A 10 9.21 -4.01 9.57
CA ASN A 10 9.87 -4.92 10.51
C ASN A 10 8.95 -5.99 11.10
N LYS A 11 7.63 -5.90 10.87
CA LYS A 11 6.65 -6.90 11.27
C LYS A 11 6.51 -8.05 10.25
N ILE A 12 7.15 -7.96 9.09
CA ILE A 12 7.30 -9.05 8.13
C ILE A 12 8.38 -9.99 8.67
N ASN A 13 8.02 -11.24 8.97
CA ASN A 13 8.96 -12.23 9.55
C ASN A 13 9.93 -12.76 8.49
N ASP A 14 9.47 -13.01 7.27
CA ASP A 14 10.33 -13.43 6.16
C ASP A 14 11.29 -12.30 5.77
N ALA A 15 12.59 -12.51 6.03
CA ALA A 15 13.63 -11.52 5.77
C ALA A 15 13.82 -11.24 4.27
N GLY A 16 13.58 -12.23 3.41
CA GLY A 16 13.65 -12.08 1.96
C GLY A 16 12.51 -11.20 1.44
N LEU A 17 11.28 -11.48 1.87
CA LEU A 17 10.11 -10.68 1.54
C LEU A 17 10.27 -9.24 2.06
N ARG A 18 10.71 -9.08 3.30
CA ARG A 18 10.97 -7.76 3.90
C ARG A 18 11.96 -6.94 3.09
N SER A 19 13.07 -7.54 2.67
CA SER A 19 14.08 -6.87 1.84
C SER A 19 13.51 -6.44 0.49
N LYS A 20 12.68 -7.25 -0.13
CA LYS A 20 12.02 -6.91 -1.40
C LYS A 20 11.05 -5.74 -1.23
N VAL A 21 10.24 -5.71 -0.16
CA VAL A 21 9.36 -4.58 0.14
C VAL A 21 10.13 -3.28 0.30
N ILE A 22 11.27 -3.31 1.00
CA ILE A 22 12.16 -2.14 1.16
C ILE A 22 12.69 -1.69 -0.21
N ALA A 23 13.18 -2.62 -1.04
CA ALA A 23 13.74 -2.31 -2.35
C ALA A 23 12.69 -1.68 -3.30
N VAL A 24 11.44 -2.14 -3.26
CA VAL A 24 10.33 -1.54 -4.02
C VAL A 24 10.12 -0.07 -3.62
N TRP A 25 10.10 0.22 -2.33
CA TRP A 25 9.96 1.59 -1.84
C TRP A 25 11.13 2.48 -2.23
N GLU A 26 12.36 1.98 -2.10
CA GLU A 26 13.58 2.72 -2.47
C GLU A 26 13.58 3.07 -3.95
N GLU A 27 13.22 2.14 -4.83
CA GLU A 27 13.11 2.41 -6.26
C GLU A 27 11.97 3.39 -6.58
N ALA A 28 10.80 3.24 -5.97
CA ALA A 28 9.69 4.15 -6.17
C ALA A 28 10.04 5.58 -5.76
N MET A 29 10.73 5.74 -4.63
CA MET A 29 11.20 7.04 -4.17
C MET A 29 12.24 7.64 -5.11
N ALA A 30 13.19 6.84 -5.59
CA ALA A 30 14.24 7.29 -6.50
C ALA A 30 13.68 7.78 -7.85
N PHE A 31 12.55 7.24 -8.30
CA PHE A 31 11.95 7.56 -9.61
C PHE A 31 11.69 9.06 -9.83
N ARG A 32 11.26 9.79 -8.80
CA ARG A 32 11.03 11.25 -8.85
C ARG A 32 11.76 12.02 -7.76
N GLY A 33 12.71 11.40 -7.07
CA GLY A 33 13.45 12.04 -5.98
C GLY A 33 12.58 12.33 -4.74
N TRP A 34 11.61 11.45 -4.45
CA TRP A 34 10.79 11.54 -3.25
C TRP A 34 11.67 11.42 -2.01
N THR A 35 11.62 12.41 -1.12
CA THR A 35 12.29 12.37 0.17
C THR A 35 11.29 12.01 1.28
N PRO A 36 11.75 11.55 2.45
CA PRO A 36 10.89 11.32 3.61
C PRO A 36 10.02 12.52 3.98
N GLU A 37 10.58 13.73 3.88
CA GLU A 37 9.89 14.98 4.20
C GLU A 37 8.75 15.24 3.21
N ILE A 38 8.99 15.03 1.91
CA ILE A 38 7.97 15.19 0.87
C ILE A 38 6.86 14.16 1.07
N LEU A 39 7.20 12.88 1.29
CA LEU A 39 6.22 11.82 1.52
C LEU A 39 5.35 12.08 2.75
N SER A 40 5.92 12.72 3.77
CA SER A 40 5.20 13.11 4.99
C SER A 40 4.38 14.40 4.84
N SER A 41 4.39 15.03 3.67
CA SER A 41 3.66 16.28 3.38
C SER A 41 2.60 16.13 2.31
N ILE A 42 2.73 15.16 1.39
CA ILE A 42 1.75 14.97 0.33
C ILE A 42 0.48 14.28 0.86
N PRO A 43 -0.71 14.62 0.31
CA PRO A 43 -1.96 14.01 0.73
C PRO A 43 -2.02 12.53 0.28
N PHE A 44 -2.72 11.70 1.04
CA PHE A 44 -2.88 10.29 0.67
C PHE A 44 -3.75 10.11 -0.59
N THR A 45 -4.59 11.09 -0.92
CA THR A 45 -5.46 11.08 -2.11
C THR A 45 -5.56 12.47 -2.74
N LEU A 46 -5.71 12.49 -4.07
CA LEU A 46 -6.06 13.69 -4.85
C LEU A 46 -7.56 13.72 -5.23
N LEU A 47 -8.35 12.79 -4.71
CA LEU A 47 -9.80 12.68 -5.00
C LEU A 47 -10.67 13.52 -4.07
N ALA A 48 -10.10 14.06 -2.99
CA ALA A 48 -10.80 14.91 -2.04
C ALA A 48 -10.02 16.22 -1.81
N GLU A 49 -10.75 17.30 -1.57
CA GLU A 49 -10.16 18.59 -1.23
C GLU A 49 -9.86 18.71 0.27
N ASN A 50 -8.85 19.50 0.62
CA ASN A 50 -8.47 19.81 2.00
C ASN A 50 -8.13 18.58 2.86
N VAL A 51 -7.62 17.50 2.25
CA VAL A 51 -7.19 16.31 2.96
C VAL A 51 -5.98 16.65 3.84
N ARG A 52 -6.12 16.36 5.14
CA ARG A 52 -5.07 16.62 6.15
C ARG A 52 -4.18 15.41 6.41
N ILE A 53 -4.68 14.21 6.08
CA ILE A 53 -3.93 12.97 6.27
C ILE A 53 -2.89 12.83 5.17
N THR A 54 -1.66 12.60 5.57
CA THR A 54 -0.54 12.43 4.63
C THR A 54 -0.51 11.01 4.07
N PHE A 55 0.20 10.86 2.97
CA PHE A 55 0.38 9.57 2.31
C PHE A 55 0.99 8.52 3.25
N ILE A 56 2.01 8.89 4.01
CA ILE A 56 2.66 7.96 4.96
C ILE A 56 1.76 7.64 6.16
N GLU A 57 1.01 8.61 6.68
CA GLU A 57 0.04 8.34 7.76
C GLU A 57 -1.01 7.33 7.32
N HIS A 58 -1.57 7.49 6.12
CA HIS A 58 -2.52 6.55 5.53
C HIS A 58 -1.92 5.14 5.41
N VAL A 59 -0.80 4.98 4.70
CA VAL A 59 -0.15 3.68 4.51
C VAL A 59 0.10 2.96 5.85
N ARG A 60 0.62 3.69 6.84
CA ARG A 60 0.89 3.14 8.17
C ARG A 60 -0.38 2.77 8.93
N THR A 61 -1.40 3.63 8.86
CA THR A 61 -2.68 3.40 9.56
C THR A 61 -3.37 2.17 8.98
N VAL A 62 -3.52 2.10 7.66
CA VAL A 62 -4.12 0.94 6.98
C VAL A 62 -3.35 -0.34 7.29
N CYS A 63 -2.02 -0.33 7.25
CA CYS A 63 -1.22 -1.50 7.61
C CYS A 63 -1.47 -1.96 9.06
N LYS A 64 -1.52 -1.04 10.03
CA LYS A 64 -1.81 -1.37 11.44
C LYS A 64 -3.21 -1.93 11.62
N MET A 65 -4.21 -1.38 10.94
CA MET A 65 -5.58 -1.89 10.96
C MET A 65 -5.67 -3.29 10.34
N CYS A 66 -4.96 -3.56 9.24
CA CYS A 66 -4.86 -4.90 8.65
C CYS A 66 -4.29 -5.92 9.65
N ILE A 67 -3.22 -5.55 10.35
CA ILE A 67 -2.60 -6.38 11.39
C ILE A 67 -3.59 -6.68 12.52
N ALA A 68 -4.31 -5.66 13.00
CA ALA A 68 -5.31 -5.83 14.04
C ALA A 68 -6.49 -6.72 13.58
N CYS A 69 -6.96 -6.56 12.35
CA CYS A 69 -7.98 -7.42 11.76
C CYS A 69 -7.53 -8.89 11.71
N ASP A 70 -6.29 -9.16 11.26
CA ASP A 70 -5.73 -10.51 11.25
C ASP A 70 -5.68 -11.10 12.66
N GLU A 71 -5.20 -10.36 13.65
CA GLU A 71 -5.11 -10.80 15.04
C GLU A 71 -6.48 -11.17 15.61
N VAL A 72 -7.49 -10.35 15.40
CA VAL A 72 -8.86 -10.62 15.85
C VAL A 72 -9.44 -11.84 15.13
N LEU A 73 -9.36 -11.91 13.81
CA LEU A 73 -9.91 -13.01 13.02
C LEU A 73 -9.21 -14.34 13.34
N THR A 74 -7.89 -14.32 13.54
CA THR A 74 -7.10 -15.51 13.87
C THR A 74 -7.41 -16.04 15.28
N SER A 75 -7.63 -15.15 16.25
CA SER A 75 -8.01 -15.55 17.60
C SER A 75 -9.45 -16.06 17.68
N ALA A 76 -10.38 -15.42 16.97
CA ALA A 76 -11.80 -15.76 17.02
C ALA A 76 -12.16 -17.04 16.24
N TYR A 77 -11.53 -17.24 15.08
CA TYR A 77 -11.90 -18.31 14.14
C TYR A 77 -10.75 -19.30 13.88
N ARG A 78 -10.40 -20.06 14.89
CA ARG A 78 -9.27 -21.03 14.86
C ARG A 78 -9.39 -22.10 13.76
N ASN A 79 -10.61 -22.46 13.35
CA ASN A 79 -10.89 -23.54 12.38
C ASN A 79 -11.33 -23.02 11.01
N ARG A 80 -10.98 -21.79 10.64
CA ARG A 80 -11.32 -21.27 9.32
C ARG A 80 -10.64 -22.05 8.20
N LYS A 81 -11.36 -22.23 7.07
CA LYS A 81 -10.88 -23.03 5.93
C LYS A 81 -9.67 -22.40 5.22
N THR A 82 -9.56 -21.07 5.26
CA THR A 82 -8.49 -20.34 4.56
C THR A 82 -7.73 -19.50 5.58
N PRO A 83 -6.48 -19.85 5.88
CA PRO A 83 -5.63 -19.06 6.76
C PRO A 83 -5.26 -17.73 6.09
N ILE A 84 -5.04 -16.70 6.89
CA ILE A 84 -4.44 -15.44 6.44
C ILE A 84 -2.92 -15.59 6.49
N GLN A 85 -2.25 -15.27 5.40
CA GLN A 85 -0.79 -15.22 5.33
C GLN A 85 -0.32 -13.83 5.79
N ARG A 86 -0.03 -13.72 7.08
CA ARG A 86 0.27 -12.45 7.75
C ARG A 86 1.36 -11.63 7.05
N ASP A 87 2.46 -12.25 6.65
CA ASP A 87 3.55 -11.55 5.99
C ASP A 87 3.13 -11.00 4.62
N TYR A 88 2.29 -11.71 3.88
CA TYR A 88 1.74 -11.22 2.61
C TYR A 88 0.74 -10.08 2.81
N LEU A 89 -0.10 -10.17 3.85
CA LEU A 89 -1.01 -9.08 4.21
C LEU A 89 -0.24 -7.80 4.54
N ILE A 90 0.81 -7.89 5.36
CA ILE A 90 1.64 -6.73 5.73
C ILE A 90 2.37 -6.17 4.51
N ALA A 91 3.00 -7.05 3.71
CA ALA A 91 3.69 -6.62 2.49
C ALA A 91 2.73 -5.95 1.50
N GLY A 92 1.56 -6.54 1.25
CA GLY A 92 0.52 -5.97 0.40
C GLY A 92 0.02 -4.63 0.92
N ALA A 93 -0.23 -4.51 2.23
CA ALA A 93 -0.68 -3.27 2.85
C ALA A 93 0.36 -2.14 2.73
N LEU A 94 1.64 -2.45 2.82
CA LEU A 94 2.71 -1.48 2.65
C LEU A 94 2.94 -1.09 1.18
N LEU A 95 2.55 -1.94 0.22
CA LEU A 95 2.84 -1.75 -1.20
C LEU A 95 1.62 -1.37 -2.05
N ALA A 96 0.40 -1.50 -1.56
CA ALA A 96 -0.81 -1.28 -2.34
C ALA A 96 -0.81 0.09 -3.04
N ASP A 97 -0.38 1.10 -2.33
CA ASP A 97 -0.35 2.49 -2.79
C ASP A 97 1.01 2.97 -3.33
N VAL A 98 2.04 2.13 -3.34
CA VAL A 98 3.40 2.54 -3.78
C VAL A 98 3.41 3.14 -5.19
N GLY A 99 2.52 2.67 -6.07
CA GLY A 99 2.35 3.21 -7.42
C GLY A 99 1.92 4.68 -7.47
N LYS A 100 1.39 5.26 -6.37
CA LYS A 100 1.10 6.70 -6.27
C LYS A 100 2.35 7.54 -6.43
N LEU A 101 3.54 7.02 -6.13
CA LEU A 101 4.82 7.72 -6.32
C LEU A 101 5.16 7.92 -7.82
N PHE A 102 4.55 7.16 -8.71
CA PHE A 102 4.57 7.39 -10.16
C PHE A 102 3.40 8.25 -10.61
N GLU A 103 2.24 8.08 -9.97
CA GLU A 103 1.00 8.78 -10.32
C GLU A 103 1.05 10.25 -9.93
N TYR A 104 1.80 10.61 -8.88
CA TYR A 104 1.91 11.97 -8.36
C TYR A 104 3.20 12.66 -8.81
N GLU A 105 3.15 14.00 -8.83
CA GLU A 105 4.30 14.88 -8.97
C GLU A 105 4.07 16.17 -8.16
N ILE A 106 5.14 16.89 -7.88
CA ILE A 106 5.04 18.20 -7.20
C ILE A 106 5.18 19.32 -8.22
N VAL A 107 4.15 20.16 -8.31
CA VAL A 107 4.15 21.38 -9.13
C VAL A 107 3.82 22.54 -8.20
N ASP A 108 4.67 23.56 -8.17
CA ASP A 108 4.53 24.75 -7.33
C ASP A 108 4.28 24.40 -5.83
N GLY A 109 4.97 23.37 -5.33
CA GLY A 109 4.87 22.91 -3.95
C GLY A 109 3.60 22.10 -3.61
N LYS A 110 2.79 21.75 -4.61
CA LYS A 110 1.55 20.98 -4.43
C LYS A 110 1.64 19.63 -5.14
N ALA A 111 1.10 18.60 -4.51
CA ALA A 111 0.93 17.30 -5.15
C ALA A 111 -0.15 17.38 -6.23
N THR A 112 0.19 16.97 -7.44
CA THR A 112 -0.70 16.91 -8.60
C THR A 112 -0.57 15.59 -9.32
N LYS A 113 -1.49 15.31 -10.24
CA LYS A 113 -1.44 14.09 -11.03
C LYS A 113 -0.49 14.26 -12.21
N SER A 114 0.57 13.48 -12.26
CA SER A 114 1.57 13.48 -13.32
C SER A 114 1.01 13.03 -14.68
N ASP A 115 1.72 13.30 -15.77
CA ASP A 115 1.36 12.80 -17.09
C ASP A 115 1.40 11.25 -17.18
N PHE A 116 2.30 10.63 -16.45
CA PHE A 116 2.28 9.18 -16.26
C PHE A 116 0.99 8.73 -15.56
N GLY A 117 0.62 9.37 -14.45
CA GLY A 117 -0.55 9.04 -13.66
C GLY A 117 -1.88 9.27 -14.40
N LYS A 118 -1.93 10.21 -15.36
CA LYS A 118 -3.10 10.39 -16.23
C LYS A 118 -3.36 9.19 -17.15
N LYS A 119 -2.32 8.40 -17.44
CA LYS A 119 -2.38 7.25 -18.35
C LYS A 119 -2.44 5.92 -17.60
N LEU A 120 -1.77 5.80 -16.47
CA LEU A 120 -1.63 4.54 -15.72
C LEU A 120 -1.91 4.78 -14.24
N ARG A 121 -2.93 4.10 -13.73
CA ARG A 121 -3.32 4.14 -12.32
C ARG A 121 -2.34 3.39 -11.44
N HIS A 122 -2.22 3.83 -10.18
CA HIS A 122 -1.27 3.28 -9.20
C HIS A 122 -1.38 1.78 -8.93
N PRO A 123 -2.55 1.09 -9.00
CA PRO A 123 -2.56 -0.37 -8.85
C PRO A 123 -1.74 -1.07 -9.92
N PHE A 124 -1.83 -0.61 -11.17
CA PHE A 124 -1.09 -1.21 -12.30
C PHE A 124 0.42 -0.94 -12.21
N SER A 125 0.80 0.32 -11.97
CA SER A 125 2.23 0.67 -11.82
C SER A 125 2.85 0.04 -10.58
N GLY A 126 2.10 -0.07 -9.48
CA GLY A 126 2.51 -0.77 -8.26
C GLY A 126 2.76 -2.24 -8.49
N VAL A 127 1.87 -2.94 -9.22
CA VAL A 127 2.08 -4.35 -9.62
C VAL A 127 3.33 -4.47 -10.48
N GLY A 128 3.50 -3.61 -11.49
CA GLY A 128 4.66 -3.65 -12.38
C GLY A 128 5.98 -3.52 -11.62
N LEU A 129 6.04 -2.58 -10.68
CA LEU A 129 7.22 -2.38 -9.84
C LEU A 129 7.45 -3.57 -8.90
N ALA A 130 6.41 -4.04 -8.21
CA ALA A 130 6.53 -5.17 -7.29
C ALA A 130 6.92 -6.46 -8.01
N PHE A 131 6.40 -6.69 -9.22
CA PHE A 131 6.78 -7.82 -10.08
C PHE A 131 8.27 -7.78 -10.46
N LYS A 132 8.79 -6.60 -10.79
CA LYS A 132 10.23 -6.40 -11.09
C LYS A 132 11.14 -6.79 -9.91
N HIS A 133 10.65 -6.68 -8.68
CA HIS A 133 11.35 -7.08 -7.47
C HIS A 133 11.02 -8.49 -6.99
N ASP A 134 10.45 -9.34 -7.85
CA ASP A 134 10.10 -10.73 -7.56
C ASP A 134 9.21 -10.90 -6.31
N LEU A 135 8.27 -9.97 -6.08
CA LEU A 135 7.26 -10.15 -5.04
C LEU A 135 6.36 -11.34 -5.39
N PRO A 136 5.91 -12.13 -4.38
CA PRO A 136 5.05 -13.29 -4.64
C PRO A 136 3.69 -12.87 -5.23
N PRO A 137 3.05 -13.74 -6.03
CA PRO A 137 1.76 -13.46 -6.67
C PRO A 137 0.67 -13.03 -5.69
N GLU A 138 0.70 -13.51 -4.45
CA GLU A 138 -0.25 -13.16 -3.40
C GLU A 138 -0.15 -11.67 -3.02
N VAL A 139 1.06 -11.13 -2.95
CA VAL A 139 1.29 -9.70 -2.70
C VAL A 139 0.89 -8.87 -3.93
N LEU A 140 1.26 -9.31 -5.13
CA LEU A 140 0.85 -8.67 -6.39
C LEU A 140 -0.68 -8.61 -6.51
N HIS A 141 -1.37 -9.68 -6.09
CA HIS A 141 -2.83 -9.74 -6.10
C HIS A 141 -3.45 -8.69 -5.16
N ILE A 142 -2.90 -8.46 -3.96
CA ILE A 142 -3.38 -7.41 -3.07
C ILE A 142 -3.23 -6.05 -3.74
N ILE A 143 -2.06 -5.75 -4.31
CA ILE A 143 -1.79 -4.49 -5.01
C ILE A 143 -2.74 -4.30 -6.19
N ALA A 144 -2.97 -5.34 -6.99
CA ALA A 144 -3.83 -5.29 -8.18
C ALA A 144 -5.30 -5.04 -7.85
N THR A 145 -5.78 -5.64 -6.73
CA THR A 145 -7.21 -5.74 -6.45
C THR A 145 -7.69 -4.87 -5.28
N HIS A 146 -6.82 -4.04 -4.71
CA HIS A 146 -7.18 -3.26 -3.52
C HIS A 146 -8.23 -2.18 -3.81
N SER A 147 -8.16 -1.53 -4.96
CA SER A 147 -9.04 -0.43 -5.38
C SER A 147 -10.15 -0.92 -6.32
N LYS A 148 -10.92 0.00 -6.89
CA LYS A 148 -12.03 -0.29 -7.83
C LYS A 148 -11.60 -1.10 -9.07
N GLU A 149 -10.33 -1.03 -9.45
CA GLU A 149 -9.78 -1.82 -10.54
C GLU A 149 -9.89 -3.33 -10.30
N GLY A 150 -10.00 -3.75 -9.03
CA GLY A 150 -10.18 -5.13 -8.62
C GLY A 150 -11.61 -5.57 -8.35
N ASP A 151 -12.63 -4.75 -8.61
CA ASP A 151 -14.02 -5.06 -8.24
C ASP A 151 -14.63 -6.23 -9.04
N ALA A 152 -14.08 -6.52 -10.22
CA ALA A 152 -14.47 -7.69 -11.03
C ALA A 152 -13.73 -8.98 -10.63
N GLU A 153 -12.74 -8.90 -9.74
CA GLU A 153 -11.88 -10.02 -9.38
C GLU A 153 -12.26 -10.63 -8.02
N LYS A 154 -12.02 -11.94 -7.89
CA LYS A 154 -12.18 -12.62 -6.61
C LYS A 154 -10.99 -12.34 -5.71
N ARG A 155 -11.18 -11.50 -4.69
CA ARG A 155 -10.14 -11.17 -3.73
C ARG A 155 -9.75 -12.35 -2.83
N SER A 156 -8.45 -12.49 -2.55
CA SER A 156 -7.94 -13.39 -1.51
C SER A 156 -8.35 -12.89 -0.11
N PRO A 157 -8.23 -13.71 0.95
CA PRO A 157 -8.51 -13.25 2.31
C PRO A 157 -7.74 -11.99 2.71
N GLU A 158 -6.46 -11.90 2.35
CA GLU A 158 -5.61 -10.75 2.60
C GLU A 158 -6.10 -9.52 1.82
N SER A 159 -6.44 -9.71 0.54
CA SER A 159 -6.98 -8.63 -0.29
C SER A 159 -8.35 -8.15 0.19
N ILE A 160 -9.20 -9.04 0.71
CA ILE A 160 -10.48 -8.66 1.35
C ILE A 160 -10.23 -7.77 2.55
N ILE A 161 -9.33 -8.17 3.46
CA ILE A 161 -9.01 -7.38 4.65
C ILE A 161 -8.49 -6.02 4.22
N PHE A 162 -7.48 -5.99 3.34
CA PHE A 162 -6.88 -4.73 2.90
C PHE A 162 -7.92 -3.81 2.26
N HIS A 163 -8.69 -4.29 1.29
CA HIS A 163 -9.69 -3.51 0.57
C HIS A 163 -10.68 -2.83 1.52
N HIS A 164 -11.25 -3.57 2.48
CA HIS A 164 -12.22 -3.00 3.40
C HIS A 164 -11.58 -2.04 4.41
N VAL A 165 -10.39 -2.34 4.89
CA VAL A 165 -9.65 -1.47 5.81
C VAL A 165 -9.24 -0.16 5.13
N ASP A 166 -8.76 -0.23 3.90
CA ASP A 166 -8.41 0.93 3.09
C ASP A 166 -9.62 1.84 2.86
N PHE A 167 -10.78 1.27 2.52
CA PHE A 167 -12.01 2.04 2.36
C PHE A 167 -12.54 2.61 3.66
N ILE A 168 -12.41 1.90 4.79
CA ILE A 168 -12.75 2.46 6.11
C ILE A 168 -11.93 3.73 6.37
N ASP A 169 -10.59 3.65 6.21
CA ASP A 169 -9.74 4.82 6.41
C ASP A 169 -10.10 5.93 5.43
N PHE A 170 -10.19 5.63 4.13
CA PHE A 170 -10.51 6.60 3.09
C PHE A 170 -11.85 7.32 3.34
N GLU A 171 -12.91 6.60 3.73
CA GLU A 171 -14.24 7.19 3.89
C GLU A 171 -14.39 8.02 5.17
N ILE A 172 -13.60 7.71 6.21
CA ILE A 172 -13.62 8.45 7.48
C ILE A 172 -12.80 9.73 7.38
N VAL A 173 -11.67 9.74 6.64
CA VAL A 173 -10.69 10.83 6.70
C VAL A 173 -10.63 11.74 5.47
N LYS A 174 -11.37 11.41 4.40
CA LYS A 174 -11.48 12.25 3.19
C LYS A 174 -12.29 13.53 3.41
#